data_21da4877de6e6c54c90f9f002973da6b
#
_entry.id   21da4877de6e6c54c90f9f002973da6b
#
_cell.length_a   1.000
_cell.length_b   1.000
_cell.length_c   1.000
_cell.angle_alpha   90.00
_cell.angle_beta   90.00
_cell.angle_gamma   90.00
#
_symmetry.space_group_name_H-M   'P 1'
#
loop_
_entity.id
_entity.type
_entity.pdbx_description
1 polymer ?
#
loop_
_entity_poly.entity_id
_entity_poly.type
_entity_poly.pdbx_seq_one_letter_code
_entity_poly.pdbx_strand_id
1 'polypeptide(L)'
;STEADKKLAINEAVNKIEKERDELAGELKSKDVEKQLLETSLKEKFSSELKTKDDIIKMKDEEIALRKDMKLKLSTKMIGETLEQHCENEFNKLRATAFQNAYFEKDNDSKTGSKGDYIYRETDQDGNEIISIMFEMKNEGDETATKKKNEDFLKELDKDRDEKKCEYAVLVSLLEPESDLYNGGIVDVSYRHPKMYVIR
;
A
#
# COMPACT_ATOMS: atom_id res chain seq x y z
N SER A 1 49.41 -32.81 70.96
CA SER A 1 48.46 -32.92 69.79
C SER A 1 47.87 -34.30 69.88
N THR A 2 46.81 -34.33 70.54
CA THR A 2 46.10 -35.56 70.88
C THR A 2 45.10 -35.93 69.79
N GLU A 3 44.73 -37.19 69.77
CA GLU A 3 43.72 -37.75 68.86
C GLU A 3 42.35 -36.95 68.89
N ALA A 4 42.10 -36.35 70.06
CA ALA A 4 40.97 -35.45 70.28
C ALA A 4 41.04 -34.17 69.45
N ASP A 5 42.23 -33.55 69.31
CA ASP A 5 42.39 -32.30 68.48
C ASP A 5 42.21 -32.60 67.03
N LYS A 6 42.66 -33.76 66.55
CA LYS A 6 42.43 -34.19 65.17
C LYS A 6 40.94 -34.42 64.89
N LYS A 7 40.25 -35.05 65.83
CA LYS A 7 38.80 -35.33 65.68
C LYS A 7 37.96 -34.05 65.67
N LEU A 8 38.37 -33.08 66.48
CA LEU A 8 37.74 -31.77 66.49
C LEU A 8 37.92 -31.03 65.16
N ALA A 9 39.19 -30.99 64.67
CA ALA A 9 39.48 -30.35 63.37
C ALA A 9 38.76 -31.01 62.18
N ILE A 10 38.62 -32.34 62.19
CA ILE A 10 37.85 -33.06 61.18
C ILE A 10 36.37 -32.68 61.26
N ASN A 11 35.78 -32.63 62.45
CA ASN A 11 34.39 -32.26 62.63
C ASN A 11 34.12 -30.81 62.17
N GLU A 12 35.01 -29.86 62.50
CA GLU A 12 34.89 -28.49 62.04
C GLU A 12 34.96 -28.38 60.50
N ALA A 13 35.90 -29.13 59.89
CA ALA A 13 36.01 -29.17 58.42
C ALA A 13 34.78 -29.80 57.75
N VAL A 14 34.27 -30.90 58.32
CA VAL A 14 33.03 -31.54 57.83
C VAL A 14 31.85 -30.60 57.94
N ASN A 15 31.64 -29.97 59.10
CA ASN A 15 30.57 -29.01 59.30
C ASN A 15 30.65 -27.82 58.33
N LYS A 16 31.85 -27.33 58.03
CA LYS A 16 32.06 -26.28 57.07
C LYS A 16 31.67 -26.71 55.65
N ILE A 17 32.11 -27.90 55.24
CA ILE A 17 31.79 -28.48 53.94
C ILE A 17 30.29 -28.75 53.83
N GLU A 18 29.65 -29.27 54.86
CA GLU A 18 28.21 -29.50 54.89
C GLU A 18 27.41 -28.18 54.71
N LYS A 19 27.83 -27.12 55.38
CA LYS A 19 27.20 -25.79 55.22
C LYS A 19 27.36 -25.24 53.83
N GLU A 20 28.60 -25.33 53.30
CA GLU A 20 28.82 -24.89 51.87
C GLU A 20 27.97 -25.72 50.89
N ARG A 21 27.86 -27.04 51.08
CA ARG A 21 26.98 -27.90 50.26
C ARG A 21 25.51 -27.46 50.32
N ASP A 22 25.03 -27.18 51.53
CA ASP A 22 23.63 -26.80 51.73
C ASP A 22 23.32 -25.40 51.15
N GLU A 23 24.27 -24.47 51.25
CA GLU A 23 24.19 -23.16 50.61
C GLU A 23 24.14 -23.30 49.08
N LEU A 24 25.06 -24.08 48.48
CA LEU A 24 25.10 -24.35 47.05
C LEU A 24 23.85 -25.10 46.54
N ALA A 25 23.34 -26.04 47.33
CA ALA A 25 22.09 -26.73 46.99
C ALA A 25 20.89 -25.77 46.99
N GLY A 26 20.86 -24.82 47.93
CA GLY A 26 19.86 -23.75 47.95
C GLY A 26 19.95 -22.80 46.75
N GLU A 27 21.16 -22.38 46.40
CA GLU A 27 21.40 -21.56 45.23
C GLU A 27 21.00 -22.25 43.90
N LEU A 28 21.36 -23.53 43.77
CA LEU A 28 21.00 -24.35 42.61
C LEU A 28 19.50 -24.43 42.46
N LYS A 29 18.76 -24.69 43.53
CA LYS A 29 17.33 -24.75 43.55
C LYS A 29 16.67 -23.40 43.13
N SER A 30 17.23 -22.29 43.62
CA SER A 30 16.78 -20.94 43.26
C SER A 30 17.02 -20.67 41.78
N LYS A 31 18.18 -21.03 41.23
CA LYS A 31 18.51 -20.92 39.82
C LYS A 31 17.60 -21.75 38.93
N ASP A 32 17.25 -22.95 39.33
CA ASP A 32 16.32 -23.81 38.61
C ASP A 32 14.90 -23.18 38.54
N VAL A 33 14.43 -22.58 39.62
CA VAL A 33 13.16 -21.85 39.63
C VAL A 33 13.19 -20.62 38.73
N GLU A 34 14.27 -19.81 38.81
CA GLU A 34 14.47 -18.67 37.94
C GLU A 34 14.47 -19.08 36.46
N LYS A 35 15.15 -20.16 36.12
CA LYS A 35 15.21 -20.71 34.75
C LYS A 35 13.84 -21.14 34.28
N GLN A 36 13.06 -21.88 35.08
CA GLN A 36 11.72 -22.30 34.72
C GLN A 36 10.78 -21.11 34.51
N LEU A 37 10.88 -20.09 35.37
CA LEU A 37 10.09 -18.86 35.22
C LEU A 37 10.43 -18.13 33.93
N LEU A 38 11.73 -18.00 33.62
CA LEU A 38 12.18 -17.35 32.37
C LEU A 38 11.74 -18.13 31.15
N GLU A 39 11.86 -19.46 31.16
CA GLU A 39 11.38 -20.31 30.04
C GLU A 39 9.89 -20.16 29.82
N THR A 40 9.09 -20.14 30.89
CA THR A 40 7.62 -19.93 30.77
C THR A 40 7.29 -18.57 30.21
N SER A 41 7.93 -17.51 30.75
CA SER A 41 7.74 -16.13 30.27
C SER A 41 8.12 -15.96 28.81
N LEU A 42 9.23 -16.54 28.37
CA LEU A 42 9.65 -16.52 26.97
C LEU A 42 8.67 -17.28 26.06
N LYS A 43 8.19 -18.45 26.49
CA LYS A 43 7.18 -19.20 25.73
C LYS A 43 5.89 -18.41 25.56
N GLU A 44 5.42 -17.78 26.62
CA GLU A 44 4.20 -16.95 26.58
C GLU A 44 4.40 -15.75 25.65
N LYS A 45 5.54 -15.06 25.75
CA LYS A 45 5.88 -13.94 24.90
C LYS A 45 5.91 -14.33 23.42
N PHE A 46 6.63 -15.38 23.06
CA PHE A 46 6.72 -15.85 21.68
C PHE A 46 5.36 -16.34 21.14
N SER A 47 4.58 -17.04 21.98
CA SER A 47 3.23 -17.47 21.59
C SER A 47 2.33 -16.26 21.29
N SER A 48 2.39 -15.21 22.12
CA SER A 48 1.63 -13.97 21.88
C SER A 48 2.08 -13.25 20.61
N GLU A 49 3.40 -13.15 20.38
CA GLU A 49 3.96 -12.54 19.18
C GLU A 49 3.57 -13.29 17.91
N LEU A 50 3.63 -14.64 17.94
CA LEU A 50 3.21 -15.48 16.81
C LEU A 50 1.73 -15.28 16.51
N LYS A 51 0.88 -15.29 17.52
CA LYS A 51 -0.56 -15.05 17.35
C LYS A 51 -0.83 -13.68 16.70
N THR A 52 -0.14 -12.64 17.17
CA THR A 52 -0.28 -11.30 16.59
C THR A 52 0.14 -11.27 15.13
N LYS A 53 1.24 -11.96 14.77
CA LYS A 53 1.69 -12.06 13.38
C LYS A 53 0.71 -12.84 12.50
N ASP A 54 0.16 -13.93 13.01
CA ASP A 54 -0.85 -14.72 12.31
C ASP A 54 -2.12 -13.90 12.04
N ASP A 55 -2.57 -13.11 13.01
CA ASP A 55 -3.70 -12.21 12.86
C ASP A 55 -3.44 -11.14 11.78
N ILE A 56 -2.22 -10.57 11.75
CA ILE A 56 -1.81 -9.61 10.71
C ILE A 56 -1.78 -10.26 9.32
N ILE A 57 -1.23 -11.47 9.20
CA ILE A 57 -1.20 -12.23 7.94
C ILE A 57 -2.64 -12.46 7.46
N LYS A 58 -3.52 -12.92 8.34
CA LYS A 58 -4.92 -13.13 8.00
C LYS A 58 -5.61 -11.86 7.50
N MET A 59 -5.41 -10.73 8.19
CA MET A 59 -5.95 -9.44 7.74
C MET A 59 -5.42 -9.05 6.35
N LYS A 60 -4.13 -9.28 6.09
CA LYS A 60 -3.54 -9.02 4.78
C LYS A 60 -4.08 -9.92 3.68
N ASP A 61 -4.28 -11.19 3.97
CA ASP A 61 -4.88 -12.14 3.03
C ASP A 61 -6.33 -11.77 2.67
N GLU A 62 -7.11 -11.33 3.66
CA GLU A 62 -8.46 -10.82 3.46
C GLU A 62 -8.46 -9.53 2.60
N GLU A 63 -7.53 -8.61 2.83
CA GLU A 63 -7.35 -7.40 2.03
C GLU A 63 -6.98 -7.74 0.58
N ILE A 64 -6.05 -8.68 0.37
CA ILE A 64 -5.66 -9.17 -0.96
C ILE A 64 -6.85 -9.81 -1.68
N ALA A 65 -7.64 -10.64 -0.99
CA ALA A 65 -8.81 -11.27 -1.56
C ALA A 65 -9.87 -10.25 -1.98
N LEU A 66 -10.11 -9.23 -1.14
CA LEU A 66 -11.03 -8.14 -1.44
C LEU A 66 -10.57 -7.34 -2.68
N ARG A 67 -9.28 -7.00 -2.76
CA ARG A 67 -8.72 -6.29 -3.91
C ARG A 67 -8.82 -7.10 -5.20
N LYS A 68 -8.58 -8.43 -5.13
CA LYS A 68 -8.76 -9.34 -6.28
C LYS A 68 -10.22 -9.40 -6.73
N ASP A 69 -11.16 -9.49 -5.80
CA ASP A 69 -12.60 -9.50 -6.12
C ASP A 69 -13.05 -8.17 -6.74
N MET A 70 -12.58 -7.04 -6.22
CA MET A 70 -12.84 -5.73 -6.81
C MET A 70 -12.26 -5.61 -8.22
N LYS A 71 -11.03 -6.09 -8.44
CA LYS A 71 -10.40 -6.11 -9.77
C LYS A 71 -11.20 -6.98 -10.75
N LEU A 72 -11.67 -8.14 -10.30
CA LEU A 72 -12.50 -9.04 -11.11
C LEU A 72 -13.86 -8.39 -11.46
N LYS A 73 -14.51 -7.74 -10.52
CA LYS A 73 -15.79 -7.03 -10.73
C LYS A 73 -15.63 -5.85 -11.68
N LEU A 74 -14.56 -5.08 -11.57
CA LEU A 74 -14.23 -4.00 -12.51
C LEU A 74 -13.97 -4.56 -13.92
N SER A 75 -13.16 -5.62 -14.03
CA SER A 75 -12.89 -6.31 -15.29
C SER A 75 -14.17 -6.87 -15.92
N THR A 76 -15.07 -7.46 -15.13
CA THR A 76 -16.34 -8.01 -15.60
C THR A 76 -17.31 -6.91 -16.04
N LYS A 77 -17.33 -5.78 -15.34
CA LYS A 77 -18.15 -4.62 -15.70
C LYS A 77 -17.67 -3.97 -17.00
N MET A 78 -16.37 -4.05 -17.28
CA MET A 78 -15.76 -3.52 -18.51
C MET A 78 -15.78 -4.47 -19.71
N ILE A 79 -16.30 -5.69 -19.59
CA ILE A 79 -16.39 -6.67 -20.70
C ILE A 79 -17.29 -6.19 -21.87
N GLY A 80 -17.99 -5.12 -21.76
CA GLY A 80 -18.80 -4.54 -22.82
C GLY A 80 -18.68 -3.04 -22.96
N GLU A 81 -17.80 -2.42 -22.19
CA GLU A 81 -17.66 -0.99 -22.07
C GLU A 81 -16.17 -0.60 -22.15
N THR A 82 -15.82 0.35 -22.98
CA THR A 82 -14.46 0.88 -23.02
C THR A 82 -14.19 1.68 -21.74
N LEU A 83 -12.91 1.89 -21.40
CA LEU A 83 -12.53 2.74 -20.25
C LEU A 83 -13.07 4.17 -20.44
N GLU A 84 -13.04 4.67 -21.67
CA GLU A 84 -13.61 5.96 -22.05
C GLU A 84 -15.10 6.05 -21.71
N GLN A 85 -15.90 5.07 -22.17
CA GLN A 85 -17.35 5.01 -21.87
C GLN A 85 -17.62 4.90 -20.37
N HIS A 86 -16.80 4.11 -19.66
CA HIS A 86 -16.92 3.99 -18.21
C HIS A 86 -16.74 5.34 -17.52
N CYS A 87 -15.67 6.07 -17.86
CA CYS A 87 -15.39 7.40 -17.29
C CYS A 87 -16.50 8.40 -17.64
N GLU A 88 -16.98 8.39 -18.87
CA GLU A 88 -18.10 9.25 -19.30
C GLU A 88 -19.38 8.95 -18.52
N ASN A 89 -19.71 7.68 -18.36
CA ASN A 89 -20.90 7.27 -17.60
C ASN A 89 -20.80 7.65 -16.12
N GLU A 90 -19.64 7.45 -15.49
CA GLU A 90 -19.45 7.84 -14.09
C GLU A 90 -19.49 9.36 -13.91
N PHE A 91 -18.91 10.12 -14.83
CA PHE A 91 -19.02 11.58 -14.80
C PHE A 91 -20.47 12.04 -14.97
N ASN A 92 -21.22 11.49 -15.92
CA ASN A 92 -22.60 11.87 -16.19
C ASN A 92 -23.54 11.60 -14.99
N LYS A 93 -23.25 10.59 -14.17
CA LYS A 93 -23.99 10.36 -12.92
C LYS A 93 -23.79 11.50 -11.91
N LEU A 94 -22.62 12.10 -11.89
CA LEU A 94 -22.28 13.20 -10.98
C LEU A 94 -22.66 14.58 -11.55
N ARG A 95 -22.75 14.71 -12.87
CA ARG A 95 -23.02 15.99 -13.56
C ARG A 95 -24.25 16.70 -13.02
N ALA A 96 -25.33 15.97 -12.80
CA ALA A 96 -26.60 16.55 -12.36
C ALA A 96 -26.56 17.12 -10.92
N THR A 97 -25.66 16.64 -10.08
CA THR A 97 -25.62 17.00 -8.66
C THR A 97 -24.44 17.87 -8.28
N ALA A 98 -23.28 17.67 -8.91
CA ALA A 98 -22.02 18.32 -8.52
C ALA A 98 -21.42 19.22 -9.59
N PHE A 99 -21.64 18.95 -10.88
CA PHE A 99 -20.91 19.60 -11.98
C PHE A 99 -21.86 20.12 -13.08
N GLN A 100 -22.91 20.84 -12.69
CA GLN A 100 -23.97 21.29 -13.63
C GLN A 100 -23.46 22.21 -14.75
N ASN A 101 -22.42 23.01 -14.49
CA ASN A 101 -21.84 23.95 -15.44
C ASN A 101 -20.54 23.43 -16.07
N ALA A 102 -20.25 22.13 -15.91
CA ALA A 102 -19.05 21.54 -16.46
C ALA A 102 -19.26 20.95 -17.85
N TYR A 103 -18.33 21.26 -18.73
CA TYR A 103 -18.16 20.60 -20.02
C TYR A 103 -17.28 19.36 -19.80
N PHE A 104 -17.73 18.20 -20.27
CA PHE A 104 -16.93 16.98 -20.32
C PHE A 104 -17.33 16.20 -21.55
N GLU A 105 -16.50 16.30 -22.59
CA GLU A 105 -16.78 15.68 -23.90
C GLU A 105 -15.50 15.14 -24.52
N LYS A 106 -15.71 14.18 -25.43
CA LYS A 106 -14.62 13.60 -26.22
C LYS A 106 -14.00 14.67 -27.13
N ASP A 107 -12.66 14.70 -27.16
CA ASP A 107 -11.93 15.57 -28.07
C ASP A 107 -12.04 15.04 -29.52
N ASN A 108 -12.92 15.62 -30.29
CA ASN A 108 -13.13 15.26 -31.69
C ASN A 108 -12.38 16.19 -32.68
N ASP A 109 -11.62 17.18 -32.19
CA ASP A 109 -10.88 18.11 -33.03
C ASP A 109 -9.52 17.56 -33.44
N SER A 110 -9.47 16.95 -34.63
CA SER A 110 -8.24 16.39 -35.20
C SER A 110 -7.44 17.39 -36.06
N LYS A 111 -7.85 18.66 -36.10
CA LYS A 111 -7.19 19.65 -36.99
C LYS A 111 -5.75 19.97 -36.58
N THR A 112 -5.41 19.81 -35.35
CA THR A 112 -4.07 20.08 -34.81
C THR A 112 -3.17 18.85 -34.75
N GLY A 113 -3.69 17.65 -35.06
CA GLY A 113 -2.96 16.38 -35.00
C GLY A 113 -2.76 15.86 -33.57
N SER A 114 -3.25 16.57 -32.57
CA SER A 114 -3.20 16.20 -31.15
C SER A 114 -4.62 15.86 -30.70
N LYS A 115 -4.79 14.66 -30.15
CA LYS A 115 -6.09 14.12 -29.81
C LYS A 115 -6.00 13.34 -28.51
N GLY A 116 -6.32 14.02 -27.40
CA GLY A 116 -6.65 13.34 -26.15
C GLY A 116 -8.04 12.70 -26.21
N ASP A 117 -8.40 11.95 -25.18
CA ASP A 117 -9.69 11.27 -25.17
C ASP A 117 -10.83 12.21 -24.77
N TYR A 118 -10.66 12.97 -23.67
CA TYR A 118 -11.70 13.86 -23.16
C TYR A 118 -11.13 15.17 -22.63
N ILE A 119 -11.96 16.22 -22.71
CA ILE A 119 -11.66 17.54 -22.11
C ILE A 119 -12.74 17.87 -21.09
N TYR A 120 -12.30 18.23 -19.89
CA TYR A 120 -13.13 18.83 -18.86
C TYR A 120 -12.85 20.32 -18.76
N ARG A 121 -13.91 21.13 -18.71
CA ARG A 121 -13.85 22.57 -18.45
C ARG A 121 -14.98 22.97 -17.54
N GLU A 122 -14.67 23.78 -16.55
CA GLU A 122 -15.64 24.39 -15.67
C GLU A 122 -15.48 25.90 -15.68
N THR A 123 -16.60 26.59 -15.79
CA THR A 123 -16.65 28.06 -15.78
C THR A 123 -17.50 28.56 -14.63
N ASP A 124 -17.19 29.76 -14.16
CA ASP A 124 -18.03 30.49 -13.21
C ASP A 124 -19.30 31.05 -13.89
N GLN A 125 -20.12 31.74 -13.10
CA GLN A 125 -21.36 32.35 -13.61
C GLN A 125 -21.10 33.49 -14.61
N ASP A 126 -19.92 34.08 -14.60
CA ASP A 126 -19.50 35.15 -15.50
C ASP A 126 -18.81 34.63 -16.78
N GLY A 127 -18.66 33.31 -16.89
CA GLY A 127 -18.03 32.63 -18.01
C GLY A 127 -16.52 32.52 -17.96
N ASN A 128 -15.90 32.88 -16.83
CA ASN A 128 -14.45 32.68 -16.66
C ASN A 128 -14.16 31.22 -16.37
N GLU A 129 -13.10 30.69 -16.98
CA GLU A 129 -12.65 29.32 -16.73
C GLU A 129 -12.09 29.21 -15.30
N ILE A 130 -12.66 28.30 -14.51
CA ILE A 130 -12.21 27.95 -13.17
C ILE A 130 -11.11 26.92 -13.25
N ILE A 131 -11.32 25.89 -14.07
CA ILE A 131 -10.40 24.75 -14.26
C ILE A 131 -10.60 24.11 -15.64
N SER A 132 -9.53 23.64 -16.22
CA SER A 132 -9.54 22.81 -17.41
C SER A 132 -8.57 21.64 -17.29
N ILE A 133 -9.02 20.47 -17.72
CA ILE A 133 -8.28 19.20 -17.58
C ILE A 133 -8.34 18.45 -18.89
N MET A 134 -7.17 18.04 -19.39
CA MET A 134 -7.05 17.09 -20.49
C MET A 134 -6.94 15.69 -19.94
N PHE A 135 -7.81 14.80 -20.38
CA PHE A 135 -7.80 13.39 -20.03
C PHE A 135 -7.33 12.53 -21.18
N GLU A 136 -6.50 11.57 -20.87
CA GLU A 136 -6.13 10.43 -21.70
C GLU A 136 -6.47 9.15 -20.96
N MET A 137 -7.03 8.15 -21.64
CA MET A 137 -7.51 6.92 -21.03
C MET A 137 -6.81 5.72 -21.65
N LYS A 138 -6.13 4.90 -20.82
CA LYS A 138 -5.37 3.74 -21.30
C LYS A 138 -5.78 2.46 -20.59
N ASN A 139 -6.16 1.47 -21.39
CA ASN A 139 -6.51 0.13 -20.94
C ASN A 139 -5.42 -0.88 -21.37
N GLU A 140 -5.25 -1.97 -20.63
CA GLU A 140 -4.34 -3.07 -20.98
C GLU A 140 -4.64 -3.71 -22.35
N GLY A 141 -5.89 -3.66 -22.81
CA GLY A 141 -6.33 -4.24 -24.09
C GLY A 141 -5.95 -3.44 -25.33
N ASP A 142 -5.48 -2.21 -25.18
CA ASP A 142 -5.13 -1.33 -26.31
C ASP A 142 -3.74 -1.62 -26.88
N GLU A 143 -3.09 -2.72 -26.49
CA GLU A 143 -1.68 -2.94 -26.75
C GLU A 143 -1.37 -3.95 -27.88
N THR A 144 -0.61 -3.44 -28.82
CA THR A 144 0.30 -4.22 -29.67
C THR A 144 1.53 -4.70 -28.86
N ALA A 145 1.91 -5.93 -29.03
CA ALA A 145 3.11 -6.73 -28.68
C ALA A 145 4.16 -6.22 -27.65
N THR A 146 4.21 -4.95 -27.27
CA THR A 146 5.12 -4.37 -26.27
C THR A 146 4.30 -3.75 -25.14
N LYS A 147 4.47 -4.28 -23.92
CA LYS A 147 3.82 -3.69 -22.72
C LYS A 147 4.29 -2.25 -22.53
N LYS A 148 3.44 -1.31 -22.91
CA LYS A 148 3.66 0.11 -22.63
C LYS A 148 3.42 0.41 -21.15
N LYS A 149 4.17 1.37 -20.63
CA LYS A 149 4.07 1.88 -19.26
C LYS A 149 3.35 3.21 -19.25
N ASN A 150 2.85 3.60 -18.10
CA ASN A 150 2.23 4.92 -17.91
C ASN A 150 3.14 6.06 -18.35
N GLU A 151 4.43 5.97 -18.07
CA GLU A 151 5.43 6.97 -18.43
C GLU A 151 5.53 7.23 -19.94
N ASP A 152 5.21 6.24 -20.77
CA ASP A 152 5.32 6.34 -22.23
C ASP A 152 4.29 7.31 -22.83
N PHE A 153 3.21 7.56 -22.11
CA PHE A 153 2.10 8.43 -22.55
C PHE A 153 2.19 9.87 -22.03
N LEU A 154 2.97 10.11 -20.96
CA LEU A 154 2.97 11.41 -20.29
C LEU A 154 3.44 12.56 -21.19
N LYS A 155 4.42 12.32 -22.03
CA LYS A 155 4.96 13.36 -22.93
C LYS A 155 3.95 13.78 -24.00
N GLU A 156 3.21 12.82 -24.55
CA GLU A 156 2.18 13.10 -25.56
C GLU A 156 1.02 13.82 -24.93
N LEU A 157 0.55 13.35 -23.77
CA LEU A 157 -0.52 13.98 -23.00
C LEU A 157 -0.17 15.42 -22.60
N ASP A 158 1.08 15.70 -22.26
CA ASP A 158 1.56 17.05 -21.94
C ASP A 158 1.46 17.98 -23.15
N LYS A 159 1.85 17.49 -24.34
CA LYS A 159 1.71 18.19 -25.60
C LYS A 159 0.25 18.48 -25.91
N ASP A 160 -0.63 17.50 -25.77
CA ASP A 160 -2.07 17.63 -26.03
C ASP A 160 -2.72 18.64 -25.09
N ARG A 161 -2.33 18.62 -23.81
CA ARG A 161 -2.76 19.61 -22.82
C ARG A 161 -2.42 21.04 -23.26
N ASP A 162 -1.17 21.26 -23.69
CA ASP A 162 -0.72 22.58 -24.11
C ASP A 162 -1.42 23.04 -25.38
N GLU A 163 -1.60 22.18 -26.38
CA GLU A 163 -2.31 22.49 -27.61
C GLU A 163 -3.78 22.84 -27.39
N LYS A 164 -4.43 22.12 -26.47
CA LYS A 164 -5.83 22.39 -26.10
C LYS A 164 -5.97 23.46 -25.00
N LYS A 165 -4.86 24.03 -24.54
CA LYS A 165 -4.82 25.08 -23.50
C LYS A 165 -5.53 24.65 -22.21
N CYS A 166 -5.36 23.38 -21.81
CA CYS A 166 -5.84 22.90 -20.54
C CYS A 166 -4.83 23.16 -19.44
N GLU A 167 -5.29 23.46 -18.24
CA GLU A 167 -4.45 23.74 -17.09
C GLU A 167 -3.81 22.48 -16.53
N TYR A 168 -4.58 21.39 -16.45
CA TYR A 168 -4.17 20.10 -15.91
C TYR A 168 -4.19 19.02 -16.98
N ALA A 169 -3.43 17.96 -16.73
CA ALA A 169 -3.50 16.72 -17.50
C ALA A 169 -3.66 15.52 -16.58
N VAL A 170 -4.49 14.57 -16.94
CA VAL A 170 -4.77 13.38 -16.17
C VAL A 170 -4.74 12.15 -17.07
N LEU A 171 -3.85 11.23 -16.79
CA LEU A 171 -3.86 9.89 -17.37
C LEU A 171 -4.70 8.96 -16.52
N VAL A 172 -5.84 8.53 -17.03
CA VAL A 172 -6.67 7.47 -16.43
C VAL A 172 -6.15 6.14 -16.94
N SER A 173 -5.62 5.30 -16.06
CA SER A 173 -4.87 4.13 -16.52
C SER A 173 -5.22 2.86 -15.78
N LEU A 174 -5.37 1.78 -16.54
CA LEU A 174 -5.39 0.40 -16.08
C LEU A 174 -4.07 -0.34 -16.39
N LEU A 175 -3.08 0.36 -16.95
CA LEU A 175 -1.75 -0.19 -17.22
C LEU A 175 -1.00 -0.49 -15.91
N GLU A 176 0.01 -1.34 -16.00
CA GLU A 176 0.89 -1.70 -14.87
C GLU A 176 0.11 -2.16 -13.62
N PRO A 177 -0.74 -3.20 -13.73
CA PRO A 177 -1.60 -3.65 -12.64
C PRO A 177 -0.82 -4.15 -11.41
N GLU A 178 0.46 -4.50 -11.59
CA GLU A 178 1.34 -4.96 -10.52
C GLU A 178 2.07 -3.81 -9.79
N SER A 179 1.89 -2.56 -10.24
CA SER A 179 2.54 -1.40 -9.62
C SER A 179 1.80 -0.94 -8.37
N ASP A 180 2.44 -1.10 -7.21
CA ASP A 180 1.92 -0.60 -5.93
C ASP A 180 1.73 0.91 -5.94
N LEU A 181 2.62 1.64 -6.63
CA LEU A 181 2.54 3.09 -6.77
C LEU A 181 1.22 3.52 -7.40
N TYR A 182 0.89 2.98 -8.58
CA TYR A 182 -0.34 3.35 -9.30
C TYR A 182 -1.59 2.73 -8.65
N ASN A 183 -1.47 1.60 -7.98
CA ASN A 183 -2.58 0.99 -7.23
C ASN A 183 -2.99 1.80 -5.99
N GLY A 184 -2.20 2.77 -5.58
CA GLY A 184 -2.53 3.74 -4.53
C GLY A 184 -3.64 4.73 -4.90
N GLY A 185 -4.02 4.82 -6.18
CA GLY A 185 -5.13 5.62 -6.68
C GLY A 185 -4.68 6.84 -7.47
N ILE A 186 -4.20 7.90 -6.82
CA ILE A 186 -3.76 9.14 -7.47
C ILE A 186 -2.25 9.28 -7.30
N VAL A 187 -1.53 9.44 -8.40
CA VAL A 187 -0.08 9.65 -8.43
C VAL A 187 0.22 11.01 -9.06
N ASP A 188 0.88 11.86 -8.31
CA ASP A 188 1.37 13.15 -8.78
C ASP A 188 2.68 12.96 -9.57
N VAL A 189 2.68 13.28 -10.86
CA VAL A 189 3.85 13.23 -11.74
C VAL A 189 4.31 14.64 -12.16
N SER A 190 3.86 15.68 -11.44
CA SER A 190 4.17 17.09 -11.73
C SER A 190 5.66 17.43 -11.66
N TYR A 191 6.46 16.59 -11.06
CA TYR A 191 7.93 16.71 -11.07
C TYR A 191 8.54 16.52 -12.46
N ARG A 192 7.84 15.83 -13.38
CA ARG A 192 8.25 15.65 -14.79
C ARG A 192 7.48 16.55 -15.73
N HIS A 193 6.16 16.61 -15.55
CA HIS A 193 5.23 17.35 -16.37
C HIS A 193 4.31 18.18 -15.45
N PRO A 194 4.45 19.52 -15.42
CA PRO A 194 3.69 20.35 -14.50
C PRO A 194 2.19 20.10 -14.54
N LYS A 195 1.54 20.06 -13.37
CA LYS A 195 0.08 19.86 -13.22
C LYS A 195 -0.43 18.57 -13.88
N MET A 196 0.33 17.49 -13.81
CA MET A 196 -0.02 16.20 -14.38
C MET A 196 -0.16 15.13 -13.31
N TYR A 197 -1.18 14.28 -13.46
CA TYR A 197 -1.51 13.20 -12.55
C TYR A 197 -1.83 11.91 -13.31
N VAL A 198 -1.52 10.77 -12.69
CA VAL A 198 -1.98 9.45 -13.12
C VAL A 198 -2.99 8.95 -12.10
N ILE A 199 -4.16 8.55 -12.56
CA ILE A 199 -5.22 8.01 -11.70
C ILE A 199 -5.61 6.60 -12.12
N ARG A 200 -5.94 5.80 -11.10
CA ARG A 200 -6.36 4.41 -11.28
C ARG A 200 -7.86 4.32 -11.42
#